data_ccf24ca39ef58c222a91767b6c6b8de6
#
_entry.id   ccf24ca39ef58c222a91767b6c6b8de6
#
_cell.length_a   1.000
_cell.length_b   1.000
_cell.length_c   1.000
_cell.angle_alpha   90.00
_cell.angle_beta   90.00
_cell.angle_gamma   90.00
#
_symmetry.space_group_name_H-M   'P 1'
#
loop_
_entity.id
_entity.type
_entity.pdbx_description
1 polymer ?
#
loop_
_entity_poly.entity_id
_entity_poly.type
_entity_poly.pdbx_seq_one_letter_code
_entity_poly.pdbx_strand_id
1 'polypeptide(L)'
;LTAAQPNRMFLDAHDVNSWRERGFFDVLPFKEDTKTSPTQSSVLAQMLLLKQQHPLPQTAHLGDSFDISLNRQNQCPTIDEMGGYIAGQPLGGMPYALPALSDAEHTTLIQWLNHGAPLSSPKTLAKEINEKVSELEAWLNGDSNEMQLSARYIYEHLFTSHLYFEDISEKDKTPQFFNLVRSRTPPGQTL
;
A
#
# COMPACT_ATOMS: atom_id res chain seq x y z
N LEU A 1 8.27 -17.47 18.69
CA LEU A 1 9.10 -17.02 17.57
C LEU A 1 10.53 -16.91 18.03
N THR A 2 11.27 -18.00 17.94
CA THR A 2 12.73 -17.95 17.98
C THR A 2 13.16 -17.32 16.65
N ALA A 3 13.30 -16.01 16.62
CA ALA A 3 13.84 -15.32 15.48
C ALA A 3 15.35 -15.60 15.40
N ALA A 4 15.71 -16.80 14.94
CA ALA A 4 17.10 -17.09 14.59
C ALA A 4 17.59 -16.19 13.44
N GLN A 5 16.65 -15.66 12.63
CA GLN A 5 16.92 -14.61 11.65
C GLN A 5 15.72 -13.67 11.62
N PRO A 6 15.91 -12.36 11.88
CA PRO A 6 14.85 -11.39 11.68
C PRO A 6 14.42 -11.40 10.22
N ASN A 7 13.12 -11.39 9.98
CA ASN A 7 12.61 -11.24 8.62
C ASN A 7 13.00 -9.86 8.10
N ARG A 8 13.96 -9.83 7.18
CA ARG A 8 14.52 -8.61 6.60
C ARG A 8 13.94 -8.30 5.22
N MET A 9 12.75 -8.80 4.94
CA MET A 9 12.13 -8.69 3.62
C MET A 9 12.29 -7.30 2.99
N PHE A 10 12.12 -6.23 3.75
CA PHE A 10 12.29 -4.86 3.27
C PHE A 10 13.74 -4.39 3.15
N LEU A 11 14.70 -5.10 3.76
CA LEU A 11 16.11 -4.75 3.72
C LEU A 11 16.91 -5.56 2.70
N ASP A 12 16.40 -6.73 2.32
CA ASP A 12 17.12 -7.71 1.51
C ASP A 12 16.72 -7.70 0.04
N ALA A 13 15.61 -7.06 -0.30
CA ALA A 13 15.15 -6.90 -1.66
C ALA A 13 15.09 -5.42 -2.00
N HIS A 14 15.99 -4.95 -2.87
CA HIS A 14 16.18 -3.54 -3.18
C HIS A 14 15.60 -3.14 -4.56
N ASP A 15 15.19 -4.12 -5.35
CA ASP A 15 14.67 -3.93 -6.70
C ASP A 15 13.57 -4.95 -7.02
N VAL A 16 12.85 -4.70 -8.12
CA VAL A 16 11.72 -5.53 -8.56
C VAL A 16 12.13 -6.98 -8.84
N ASN A 17 13.32 -7.21 -9.39
CA ASN A 17 13.78 -8.55 -9.71
C ASN A 17 14.04 -9.35 -8.42
N SER A 18 14.70 -8.74 -7.45
CA SER A 18 14.92 -9.33 -6.12
C SER A 18 13.61 -9.68 -5.42
N TRP A 19 12.56 -8.86 -5.57
CA TRP A 19 11.23 -9.16 -5.06
C TRP A 19 10.61 -10.36 -5.79
N ARG A 20 10.70 -10.39 -7.13
CA ARG A 20 10.16 -11.49 -7.96
C ARG A 20 10.85 -12.83 -7.67
N GLU A 21 12.16 -12.85 -7.48
CA GLU A 21 12.92 -14.05 -7.06
C GLU A 21 12.42 -14.62 -5.72
N ARG A 22 11.80 -13.79 -4.88
CA ARG A 22 11.20 -14.18 -3.61
C ARG A 22 9.72 -14.55 -3.72
N GLY A 23 9.19 -14.67 -4.92
CA GLY A 23 7.81 -15.07 -5.18
C GLY A 23 6.79 -13.92 -5.15
N PHE A 24 7.22 -12.66 -5.14
CA PHE A 24 6.30 -11.53 -5.32
C PHE A 24 5.94 -11.38 -6.79
N PHE A 25 4.70 -11.05 -7.06
CA PHE A 25 4.17 -10.85 -8.41
C PHE A 25 3.26 -9.62 -8.48
N ASP A 26 3.06 -9.13 -9.70
CA ASP A 26 2.23 -7.94 -9.92
C ASP A 26 0.74 -8.28 -9.76
N VAL A 27 0.04 -7.50 -8.99
CA VAL A 27 -1.42 -7.64 -8.78
C VAL A 27 -2.24 -6.74 -9.71
N LEU A 28 -1.59 -5.76 -10.34
CA LEU A 28 -2.17 -4.86 -11.34
C LEU A 28 -2.07 -5.47 -12.75
N PRO A 29 -2.86 -4.97 -13.72
CA PRO A 29 -2.80 -5.47 -15.09
C PRO A 29 -1.44 -5.22 -15.72
N PHE A 30 -0.93 -6.19 -16.44
CA PHE A 30 0.30 -6.04 -17.20
C PHE A 30 0.05 -5.11 -18.41
N LYS A 31 0.85 -4.05 -18.53
CA LYS A 31 0.70 -3.05 -19.61
C LYS A 31 0.97 -3.59 -21.01
N GLU A 32 1.66 -4.73 -21.13
CA GLU A 32 2.07 -5.31 -22.40
C GLU A 32 1.09 -6.33 -22.98
N ASP A 33 0.12 -6.80 -22.19
CA ASP A 33 -0.87 -7.75 -22.69
C ASP A 33 -2.04 -7.02 -23.38
N THR A 34 -1.91 -6.87 -24.70
CA THR A 34 -2.95 -6.27 -25.54
C THR A 34 -4.09 -7.22 -25.88
N LYS A 35 -4.02 -8.50 -25.48
CA LYS A 35 -5.01 -9.53 -25.83
C LYS A 35 -6.07 -9.73 -24.78
N THR A 36 -5.75 -9.41 -23.53
CA THR A 36 -6.66 -9.60 -22.38
C THR A 36 -7.10 -8.24 -21.85
N SER A 37 -8.35 -8.13 -21.39
CA SER A 37 -8.78 -6.87 -20.75
C SER A 37 -7.99 -6.64 -19.47
N PRO A 38 -7.69 -5.39 -19.10
CA PRO A 38 -6.96 -5.09 -17.87
C PRO A 38 -7.57 -5.71 -16.61
N THR A 39 -8.89 -5.82 -16.56
CA THR A 39 -9.61 -6.46 -15.46
C THR A 39 -9.46 -7.98 -15.43
N GLN A 40 -9.30 -8.64 -16.58
CA GLN A 40 -9.07 -10.08 -16.64
C GLN A 40 -7.64 -10.47 -16.28
N SER A 41 -6.66 -9.61 -16.60
CA SER A 41 -5.25 -9.84 -16.29
C SER A 41 -4.83 -9.33 -14.89
N SER A 42 -5.73 -8.68 -14.16
CA SER A 42 -5.45 -8.12 -12.83
C SER A 42 -5.93 -9.06 -11.72
N VAL A 43 -5.00 -9.55 -10.92
CA VAL A 43 -5.31 -10.30 -9.69
C VAL A 43 -6.18 -9.46 -8.74
N LEU A 44 -5.88 -8.15 -8.61
CA LEU A 44 -6.69 -7.24 -7.80
C LEU A 44 -8.14 -7.20 -8.27
N ALA A 45 -8.37 -7.03 -9.58
CA ALA A 45 -9.74 -7.00 -10.12
C ALA A 45 -10.50 -8.30 -9.88
N GLN A 46 -9.84 -9.44 -10.10
CA GLN A 46 -10.45 -10.76 -9.90
C GLN A 46 -10.78 -11.00 -8.41
N MET A 47 -9.93 -10.58 -7.50
CA MET A 47 -10.20 -10.71 -6.05
C MET A 47 -11.34 -9.80 -5.58
N LEU A 48 -11.47 -8.59 -6.12
CA LEU A 48 -12.59 -7.68 -5.86
C LEU A 48 -13.90 -8.26 -6.41
N LEU A 49 -13.86 -8.81 -7.62
CA LEU A 49 -15.02 -9.44 -8.26
C LEU A 49 -15.47 -10.68 -7.48
N LEU A 50 -14.52 -11.52 -7.04
CA LEU A 50 -14.80 -12.68 -6.21
C LEU A 50 -15.56 -12.30 -4.94
N LYS A 51 -15.14 -11.21 -4.27
CA LYS A 51 -15.83 -10.71 -3.07
C LYS A 51 -17.25 -10.24 -3.37
N GLN A 52 -17.49 -9.60 -4.51
CA GLN A 52 -18.84 -9.18 -4.89
C GLN A 52 -19.76 -10.37 -5.21
N GLN A 53 -19.23 -11.37 -5.91
CA GLN A 53 -19.98 -12.57 -6.28
C GLN A 53 -20.27 -13.48 -5.07
N HIS A 54 -19.36 -13.50 -4.10
CA HIS A 54 -19.44 -14.29 -2.89
C HIS A 54 -19.25 -13.40 -1.64
N PRO A 55 -20.22 -12.54 -1.32
CA PRO A 55 -20.14 -11.70 -0.14
C PRO A 55 -20.14 -12.55 1.12
N LEU A 56 -19.53 -12.02 2.18
CA LEU A 56 -19.57 -12.66 3.48
C LEU A 56 -21.02 -12.78 3.99
N PRO A 57 -21.36 -13.88 4.69
CA PRO A 57 -22.67 -14.03 5.31
C PRO A 57 -22.95 -12.85 6.26
N GLN A 58 -24.15 -12.28 6.18
CA GLN A 58 -24.61 -11.24 7.11
C GLN A 58 -25.05 -11.86 8.45
N THR A 59 -24.19 -12.62 9.05
CA THR A 59 -24.39 -13.24 10.37
C THR A 59 -23.46 -12.60 11.38
N ALA A 60 -23.83 -12.63 12.65
CA ALA A 60 -23.01 -12.06 13.72
C ALA A 60 -21.62 -12.73 13.84
N HIS A 61 -21.50 -13.97 13.36
CA HIS A 61 -20.26 -14.73 13.39
C HIS A 61 -20.03 -15.42 12.04
N LEU A 62 -18.80 -15.34 11.55
CA LEU A 62 -18.34 -16.13 10.43
C LEU A 62 -18.18 -17.60 10.92
N GLY A 63 -18.66 -18.56 10.15
CA GLY A 63 -18.52 -19.98 10.50
C GLY A 63 -17.07 -20.45 10.44
N ASP A 64 -16.83 -21.65 10.98
CA ASP A 64 -15.50 -22.27 11.06
C ASP A 64 -14.83 -22.50 9.68
N SER A 65 -15.61 -22.45 8.60
CA SER A 65 -15.10 -22.51 7.23
C SER A 65 -14.32 -21.26 6.81
N PHE A 66 -14.40 -20.16 7.58
CA PHE A 66 -13.70 -18.92 7.30
C PHE A 66 -12.59 -18.71 8.32
N ASP A 67 -11.38 -19.13 7.95
CA ASP A 67 -10.21 -19.05 8.84
C ASP A 67 -9.60 -17.64 8.87
N ILE A 68 -9.69 -16.99 10.03
CA ILE A 68 -9.05 -15.71 10.33
C ILE A 68 -7.90 -15.84 11.33
N SER A 69 -7.46 -17.06 11.65
CA SER A 69 -6.39 -17.32 12.61
C SER A 69 -5.04 -16.77 12.11
N LEU A 70 -4.12 -16.55 13.06
CA LEU A 70 -2.77 -16.08 12.74
C LEU A 70 -1.92 -17.10 11.99
N ASN A 71 -2.25 -18.38 12.12
CA ASN A 71 -1.54 -19.50 11.48
C ASN A 71 -2.27 -20.07 10.26
N ARG A 72 -3.29 -19.37 9.75
CA ARG A 72 -3.95 -19.77 8.51
C ARG A 72 -2.97 -19.83 7.35
N GLN A 73 -3.19 -20.70 6.41
CA GLN A 73 -2.46 -20.69 5.15
C GLN A 73 -2.90 -19.50 4.31
N ASN A 74 -2.01 -18.51 4.20
CA ASN A 74 -2.21 -17.40 3.28
C ASN A 74 -1.93 -17.87 1.86
N GLN A 75 -2.93 -17.78 1.00
CA GLN A 75 -2.78 -18.05 -0.43
C GLN A 75 -2.95 -16.75 -1.19
N CYS A 76 -1.95 -16.45 -2.02
CA CYS A 76 -1.95 -15.34 -2.94
C CYS A 76 -1.86 -15.92 -4.35
N PRO A 77 -2.99 -16.18 -5.02
CA PRO A 77 -2.96 -16.80 -6.34
C PRO A 77 -2.39 -15.85 -7.38
N THR A 78 -1.59 -16.37 -8.28
CA THR A 78 -1.26 -15.69 -9.54
C THR A 78 -2.48 -15.66 -10.45
N ILE A 79 -2.41 -14.90 -11.55
CA ILE A 79 -3.53 -14.85 -12.49
C ILE A 79 -3.85 -16.23 -13.10
N ASP A 80 -2.85 -17.05 -13.35
CA ASP A 80 -3.01 -18.40 -13.90
C ASP A 80 -3.65 -19.36 -12.89
N GLU A 81 -3.41 -19.15 -11.60
CA GLU A 81 -3.97 -19.97 -10.51
C GLU A 81 -5.35 -19.50 -10.07
N MET A 82 -5.79 -18.33 -10.52
CA MET A 82 -7.00 -17.67 -10.05
C MET A 82 -8.27 -18.56 -10.21
N GLY A 83 -8.38 -19.28 -11.31
CA GLY A 83 -9.53 -20.17 -11.52
C GLY A 83 -9.64 -21.29 -10.46
N GLY A 84 -8.51 -21.91 -10.11
CA GLY A 84 -8.47 -22.91 -9.05
C GLY A 84 -8.74 -22.33 -7.67
N TYR A 85 -8.20 -21.13 -7.41
CA TYR A 85 -8.44 -20.41 -6.16
C TYR A 85 -9.91 -20.07 -5.97
N ILE A 86 -10.58 -19.51 -6.97
CA ILE A 86 -12.02 -19.17 -6.92
C ILE A 86 -12.86 -20.42 -6.59
N ALA A 87 -12.56 -21.53 -7.24
CA ALA A 87 -13.29 -22.79 -7.03
C ALA A 87 -13.10 -23.37 -5.61
N GLY A 88 -11.88 -23.25 -5.06
CA GLY A 88 -11.55 -23.79 -3.74
C GLY A 88 -11.85 -22.87 -2.57
N GLN A 89 -11.84 -21.55 -2.79
CA GLN A 89 -11.99 -20.54 -1.75
C GLN A 89 -12.91 -19.38 -2.17
N PRO A 90 -14.19 -19.63 -2.37
CA PRO A 90 -15.12 -18.60 -2.87
C PRO A 90 -15.25 -17.41 -1.91
N LEU A 91 -15.05 -17.56 -0.62
CA LEU A 91 -15.07 -16.46 0.36
C LEU A 91 -13.74 -15.73 0.51
N GLY A 92 -12.71 -16.17 -0.23
CA GLY A 92 -11.35 -15.62 -0.14
C GLY A 92 -11.12 -14.29 -0.88
N GLY A 93 -12.18 -13.70 -1.45
CA GLY A 93 -12.06 -12.41 -2.16
C GLY A 93 -11.67 -11.23 -1.26
N MET A 94 -11.20 -10.16 -1.89
CA MET A 94 -10.77 -8.94 -1.21
C MET A 94 -11.86 -7.85 -1.17
N PRO A 95 -11.92 -7.05 -0.09
CA PRO A 95 -11.13 -7.08 1.14
C PRO A 95 -11.36 -8.35 1.97
N TYR A 96 -10.29 -9.00 2.41
CA TYR A 96 -10.41 -10.23 3.19
C TYR A 96 -11.03 -9.95 4.57
N ALA A 97 -11.96 -10.81 5.02
CA ALA A 97 -12.67 -10.68 6.30
C ALA A 97 -13.52 -9.39 6.47
N LEU A 98 -13.63 -8.56 5.45
CA LEU A 98 -14.42 -7.34 5.45
C LEU A 98 -15.57 -7.43 4.45
N PRO A 99 -16.61 -6.58 4.57
CA PRO A 99 -17.66 -6.47 3.57
C PRO A 99 -17.11 -6.20 2.17
N ALA A 100 -17.88 -6.55 1.15
CA ALA A 100 -17.58 -6.11 -0.21
C ALA A 100 -17.61 -4.57 -0.31
N LEU A 101 -16.89 -4.03 -1.28
CA LEU A 101 -17.00 -2.62 -1.64
C LEU A 101 -18.42 -2.30 -2.11
N SER A 102 -18.86 -1.08 -1.91
CA SER A 102 -20.08 -0.59 -2.55
C SER A 102 -19.92 -0.62 -4.07
N ASP A 103 -21.04 -0.65 -4.78
CA ASP A 103 -21.03 -0.65 -6.26
C ASP A 103 -20.29 0.56 -6.84
N ALA A 104 -20.40 1.72 -6.20
CA ALA A 104 -19.71 2.93 -6.60
C ALA A 104 -18.18 2.83 -6.43
N GLU A 105 -17.72 2.33 -5.30
CA GLU A 105 -16.29 2.12 -5.04
C GLU A 105 -15.70 1.07 -5.97
N HIS A 106 -16.41 -0.06 -6.13
CA HIS A 106 -16.00 -1.12 -7.04
C HIS A 106 -15.90 -0.60 -8.47
N THR A 107 -16.93 0.10 -8.97
CA THR A 107 -16.94 0.70 -10.31
C THR A 107 -15.76 1.66 -10.50
N THR A 108 -15.46 2.49 -9.51
CA THR A 108 -14.35 3.43 -9.54
C THR A 108 -13.00 2.71 -9.69
N LEU A 109 -12.79 1.65 -8.90
CA LEU A 109 -11.54 0.87 -8.98
C LEU A 109 -11.41 0.11 -10.30
N ILE A 110 -12.50 -0.49 -10.80
CA ILE A 110 -12.48 -1.18 -12.09
C ILE A 110 -12.21 -0.20 -13.24
N GLN A 111 -12.81 0.99 -13.21
CA GLN A 111 -12.50 2.03 -14.20
C GLN A 111 -11.04 2.47 -14.14
N TRP A 112 -10.49 2.67 -12.94
CA TRP A 112 -9.09 3.00 -12.76
C TRP A 112 -8.17 1.91 -13.33
N LEU A 113 -8.45 0.63 -13.07
CA LEU A 113 -7.71 -0.50 -13.61
C LEU A 113 -7.80 -0.55 -15.15
N ASN A 114 -9.00 -0.33 -15.73
CA ASN A 114 -9.21 -0.32 -17.18
C ASN A 114 -8.46 0.83 -17.87
N HIS A 115 -8.18 1.92 -17.16
CA HIS A 115 -7.33 3.00 -17.66
C HIS A 115 -5.83 2.76 -17.44
N GLY A 116 -5.42 1.55 -17.05
CA GLY A 116 -4.03 1.18 -16.83
C GLY A 116 -3.48 1.60 -15.49
N ALA A 117 -4.36 1.73 -14.49
CA ALA A 117 -4.02 2.07 -13.12
C ALA A 117 -3.08 3.29 -13.01
N PRO A 118 -3.44 4.45 -13.59
CA PRO A 118 -2.57 5.62 -13.62
C PRO A 118 -2.30 6.13 -12.20
N LEU A 119 -1.04 6.47 -11.93
CA LEU A 119 -0.70 7.21 -10.74
C LEU A 119 -1.08 8.68 -10.92
N SER A 120 -1.60 9.29 -9.88
CA SER A 120 -1.76 10.75 -9.88
C SER A 120 -0.37 11.41 -9.92
N SER A 121 -0.24 12.46 -10.73
CA SER A 121 0.97 13.26 -10.70
C SER A 121 1.18 13.82 -9.28
N PRO A 122 2.42 13.83 -8.77
CA PRO A 122 2.71 14.49 -7.50
C PRO A 122 2.21 15.93 -7.54
N LYS A 123 1.48 16.35 -6.52
CA LYS A 123 1.10 17.77 -6.40
C LYS A 123 2.37 18.59 -6.22
N THR A 124 2.53 19.61 -7.05
CA THR A 124 3.58 20.61 -6.80
C THR A 124 3.24 21.34 -5.50
N LEU A 125 4.16 21.29 -4.55
CA LEU A 125 4.01 22.00 -3.29
C LEU A 125 4.04 23.50 -3.53
N ALA A 126 3.23 24.26 -2.81
CA ALA A 126 3.36 25.70 -2.75
C ALA A 126 4.76 26.07 -2.23
N LYS A 127 5.33 27.17 -2.73
CA LYS A 127 6.70 27.59 -2.39
C LYS A 127 6.90 27.68 -0.88
N GLU A 128 5.95 28.29 -0.17
CA GLU A 128 6.00 28.45 1.29
C GLU A 128 6.06 27.10 2.03
N ILE A 129 5.30 26.10 1.58
CA ILE A 129 5.32 24.75 2.15
C ILE A 129 6.66 24.07 1.88
N ASN A 130 7.15 24.19 0.65
CA ASN A 130 8.42 23.58 0.27
C ASN A 130 9.61 24.18 1.06
N GLU A 131 9.58 25.46 1.35
CA GLU A 131 10.58 26.12 2.21
C GLU A 131 10.53 25.55 3.64
N LYS A 132 9.35 25.39 4.22
CA LYS A 132 9.17 24.78 5.55
C LYS A 132 9.60 23.31 5.61
N VAL A 133 9.27 22.53 4.60
CA VAL A 133 9.74 21.14 4.48
C VAL A 133 11.26 21.12 4.44
N SER A 134 11.89 21.97 3.62
CA SER A 134 13.34 22.05 3.50
C SER A 134 14.04 22.48 4.80
N GLU A 135 13.45 23.43 5.54
CA GLU A 135 13.95 23.84 6.88
C GLU A 135 13.90 22.65 7.87
N LEU A 136 12.77 21.92 7.90
CA LEU A 136 12.59 20.77 8.77
C LEU A 136 13.55 19.63 8.40
N GLU A 137 13.68 19.33 7.11
CA GLU A 137 14.63 18.33 6.62
C GLU A 137 16.08 18.68 6.97
N ALA A 138 16.48 19.94 6.80
CA ALA A 138 17.80 20.40 7.16
C ALA A 138 18.08 20.23 8.66
N TRP A 139 17.08 20.51 9.50
CA TRP A 139 17.21 20.31 10.94
C TRP A 139 17.27 18.82 11.33
N LEU A 140 16.38 17.99 10.76
CA LEU A 140 16.33 16.55 11.03
C LEU A 140 17.60 15.80 10.57
N ASN A 141 18.30 16.34 9.56
CA ASN A 141 19.53 15.76 9.02
C ASN A 141 20.80 16.50 9.51
N GLY A 142 20.69 17.29 10.57
CA GLY A 142 21.83 18.02 11.12
C GLY A 142 22.88 17.09 11.75
N ASP A 143 24.15 17.54 11.71
CA ASP A 143 25.31 16.72 12.09
C ASP A 143 25.63 16.73 13.61
N SER A 144 24.98 17.60 14.40
CA SER A 144 25.24 17.62 15.84
C SER A 144 24.63 16.41 16.52
N ASN A 145 25.25 15.95 17.62
CA ASN A 145 24.75 14.81 18.40
C ASN A 145 23.33 15.07 18.92
N GLU A 146 23.03 16.32 19.30
CA GLU A 146 21.72 16.72 19.79
C GLU A 146 20.66 16.61 18.68
N MET A 147 20.98 17.08 17.45
CA MET A 147 20.08 16.97 16.30
C MET A 147 19.85 15.52 15.91
N GLN A 148 20.89 14.72 15.83
CA GLN A 148 20.77 13.29 15.50
C GLN A 148 19.93 12.52 16.53
N LEU A 149 20.13 12.77 17.81
CA LEU A 149 19.34 12.16 18.87
C LEU A 149 17.89 12.59 18.82
N SER A 150 17.65 13.89 18.64
CA SER A 150 16.29 14.45 18.54
C SER A 150 15.56 13.96 17.30
N ALA A 151 16.23 13.94 16.14
CA ALA A 151 15.65 13.42 14.90
C ALA A 151 15.27 11.94 15.01
N ARG A 152 16.14 11.14 15.64
CA ARG A 152 15.83 9.72 15.92
C ARG A 152 14.63 9.58 16.84
N TYR A 153 14.57 10.35 17.91
CA TYR A 153 13.46 10.33 18.85
C TYR A 153 12.14 10.71 18.16
N ILE A 154 12.14 11.79 17.39
CA ILE A 154 10.98 12.26 16.64
C ILE A 154 10.52 11.18 15.65
N TYR A 155 11.44 10.59 14.88
CA TYR A 155 11.11 9.54 13.95
C TYR A 155 10.49 8.32 14.65
N GLU A 156 11.11 7.82 15.71
CA GLU A 156 10.64 6.62 16.44
C GLU A 156 9.24 6.80 17.03
N HIS A 157 8.81 8.05 17.30
CA HIS A 157 7.48 8.34 17.85
C HIS A 157 6.45 8.75 16.79
N LEU A 158 6.88 9.31 15.67
CA LEU A 158 5.99 9.92 14.69
C LEU A 158 6.00 9.24 13.30
N PHE A 159 6.76 8.16 13.08
CA PHE A 159 6.84 7.51 11.76
C PHE A 159 5.51 6.93 11.26
N THR A 160 4.55 6.68 12.16
CA THR A 160 3.19 6.25 11.80
C THR A 160 2.19 7.41 11.72
N SER A 161 2.62 8.62 12.04
CA SER A 161 1.77 9.82 12.11
C SER A 161 1.87 10.63 10.84
N HIS A 162 0.84 11.41 10.56
CA HIS A 162 0.85 12.40 9.50
C HIS A 162 1.12 13.79 10.10
N LEU A 163 2.10 14.48 9.54
CA LEU A 163 2.47 15.84 9.93
C LEU A 163 1.83 16.86 8.98
N TYR A 164 1.52 18.04 9.47
CA TYR A 164 1.09 19.18 8.65
C TYR A 164 1.57 20.49 9.28
N PHE A 165 1.64 21.53 8.47
CA PHE A 165 2.01 22.87 8.95
C PHE A 165 0.72 23.69 9.16
N GLU A 166 0.39 23.98 10.41
CA GLU A 166 -0.86 24.62 10.79
C GLU A 166 -0.96 26.06 10.24
N ASP A 167 0.12 26.83 10.39
CA ASP A 167 0.22 28.23 9.96
C ASP A 167 0.02 28.45 8.45
N ILE A 168 0.26 27.43 7.65
CA ILE A 168 0.06 27.47 6.20
C ILE A 168 -1.29 26.87 5.80
N SER A 169 -1.72 25.83 6.51
CA SER A 169 -2.96 25.12 6.21
C SER A 169 -4.21 25.98 6.39
N GLU A 170 -4.19 26.97 7.27
CA GLU A 170 -5.31 27.91 7.45
C GLU A 170 -5.60 28.75 6.20
N LYS A 171 -4.59 29.04 5.37
CA LYS A 171 -4.75 29.82 4.13
C LYS A 171 -5.33 29.00 2.98
N ASP A 172 -5.05 27.70 2.95
CA ASP A 172 -5.30 26.80 1.80
C ASP A 172 -6.41 25.78 2.08
N LYS A 173 -7.40 26.00 2.87
CA LYS A 173 -8.61 25.18 3.14
C LYS A 173 -8.46 23.63 3.08
N THR A 174 -7.34 23.10 2.62
CA THR A 174 -7.01 21.67 2.52
C THR A 174 -5.61 21.43 3.04
N PRO A 175 -5.44 20.91 4.27
CA PRO A 175 -4.13 20.64 4.84
C PRO A 175 -3.39 19.61 3.96
N GLN A 176 -2.11 19.86 3.71
CA GLN A 176 -1.22 18.89 3.08
C GLN A 176 -0.50 18.12 4.19
N PHE A 177 -0.57 16.80 4.10
CA PHE A 177 0.00 15.91 5.09
C PHE A 177 1.31 15.32 4.58
N PHE A 178 2.27 15.17 5.49
CA PHE A 178 3.60 14.63 5.25
C PHE A 178 3.87 13.45 6.17
N ASN A 179 4.67 12.51 5.69
CA ASN A 179 5.15 11.39 6.48
C ASN A 179 6.64 11.55 6.75
N LEU A 180 7.08 11.21 7.97
CA LEU A 180 8.48 11.04 8.25
C LEU A 180 8.96 9.69 7.74
N VAL A 181 9.98 9.69 6.92
CA VAL A 181 10.59 8.47 6.38
C VAL A 181 12.09 8.46 6.63
N ARG A 182 12.67 7.27 6.81
CA ARG A 182 14.13 7.09 6.79
C ARG A 182 14.52 6.57 5.43
N SER A 183 15.38 7.28 4.76
CA SER A 183 15.87 6.93 3.43
C SER A 183 17.40 7.02 3.36
N ARG A 184 17.99 6.29 2.41
CA ARG A 184 19.36 6.50 1.96
C ARG A 184 19.46 7.57 0.87
N THR A 185 18.31 7.94 0.31
CA THR A 185 18.22 9.04 -0.67
C THR A 185 18.48 10.35 0.07
N PRO A 186 19.37 11.21 -0.42
CA PRO A 186 19.61 12.52 0.17
C PRO A 186 18.33 13.37 0.23
N PRO A 187 18.23 14.29 1.20
CA PRO A 187 17.12 15.24 1.31
C PRO A 187 16.90 16.02 0.00
N GLY A 188 15.65 16.31 -0.31
CA GLY A 188 15.26 17.04 -1.53
C GLY A 188 15.27 16.23 -2.83
N GLN A 189 15.55 14.93 -2.76
CA GLN A 189 15.46 14.02 -3.90
C GLN A 189 14.24 13.11 -3.78
N THR A 190 13.72 12.69 -4.92
CA THR A 190 12.59 11.73 -4.96
C THR A 190 13.03 10.38 -4.38
N LEU A 191 12.21 9.83 -3.49
CA LEU A 191 12.40 8.52 -2.86
C LEU A 191 12.17 7.38 -3.85
#